data_92aef3d7036f24966e4c9a0b3fd26544
#
_entry.id   92aef3d7036f24966e4c9a0b3fd26544
#
_cell.length_a   1.000
_cell.length_b   1.000
_cell.length_c   1.000
_cell.angle_alpha   90.00
_cell.angle_beta   90.00
_cell.angle_gamma   90.00
#
_symmetry.space_group_name_H-M   'P 1'
#
loop_
_entity.id
_entity.type
_entity.pdbx_description
1 polymer ?
#
loop_
_entity_poly.entity_id
_entity_poly.type
_entity_poly.pdbx_seq_one_letter_code
_entity_poly.pdbx_strand_id
1 'polypeptide(L)'
;MALEIERKFLVAGEFKSLAVSHSRITQGYISSAKGRTVRVRIRGDKGYLTIKGPALGGNGVVPENEASGAIPVPADTMPAHGPLSRHSRPDRESGFTRFEWEKEISVEEAEALMALCEPGVIDKTRWLVPAGDGVHTWEVDEFHGDNEGLVMAEIELRSEDDEFEKPSWLGEEVTGDRRYYNSMLSKYPYRNW
;
A
#
# COMPACT_ATOMS: atom_id res chain seq x y z
N MET A 1 -14.19 8.32 10.56
CA MET A 1 -13.09 7.73 9.78
C MET A 1 -13.28 8.19 8.35
N ALA A 2 -12.29 8.85 7.77
CA ALA A 2 -12.37 9.28 6.38
C ALA A 2 -12.17 8.07 5.49
N LEU A 3 -13.03 7.90 4.50
CA LEU A 3 -12.89 6.91 3.44
C LEU A 3 -11.86 7.46 2.47
N GLU A 4 -10.69 6.83 2.33
CA GLU A 4 -9.73 7.20 1.30
C GLU A 4 -10.21 6.69 -0.04
N ILE A 5 -10.29 7.59 -1.00
CA ILE A 5 -10.65 7.30 -2.37
C ILE A 5 -9.42 7.52 -3.22
N GLU A 6 -8.93 6.45 -3.83
CA GLU A 6 -7.75 6.45 -4.66
C GLU A 6 -8.14 6.22 -6.12
N ARG A 7 -7.59 7.01 -7.03
CA ARG A 7 -7.70 6.78 -8.48
C ARG A 7 -6.32 6.44 -9.04
N LYS A 8 -6.30 5.47 -9.96
CA LYS A 8 -5.07 4.94 -10.58
C LYS A 8 -5.09 5.13 -12.09
N PHE A 9 -3.95 5.53 -12.62
CA PHE A 9 -3.77 5.78 -14.05
C PHE A 9 -2.45 5.19 -14.52
N LEU A 10 -2.39 4.77 -15.76
CA LEU A 10 -1.11 4.57 -16.45
C LEU A 10 -0.49 5.93 -16.78
N VAL A 11 0.81 5.94 -16.98
CA VAL A 11 1.55 7.15 -17.38
C VAL A 11 1.98 7.00 -18.83
N ALA A 12 1.67 8.00 -19.65
CA ALA A 12 1.95 7.99 -21.09
C ALA A 12 2.95 9.08 -21.52
N GLY A 13 3.22 10.07 -20.67
CA GLY A 13 4.06 11.22 -20.99
C GLY A 13 5.13 11.52 -19.94
N GLU A 14 5.89 12.58 -20.18
CA GLU A 14 6.96 13.03 -19.29
C GLU A 14 6.41 13.75 -18.06
N PHE A 15 6.78 13.27 -16.88
CA PHE A 15 6.35 13.81 -15.59
C PHE A 15 7.52 14.12 -14.65
N LYS A 16 8.71 13.51 -14.87
CA LYS A 16 9.83 13.57 -13.90
C LYS A 16 10.31 15.00 -13.65
N SER A 17 10.27 15.85 -14.68
CA SER A 17 10.64 17.27 -14.54
C SER A 17 9.68 18.09 -13.68
N LEU A 18 8.48 17.57 -13.42
CA LEU A 18 7.45 18.20 -12.59
C LEU A 18 7.49 17.71 -11.14
N ALA A 19 8.24 16.65 -10.87
CA ALA A 19 8.33 16.06 -9.54
C ALA A 19 9.14 16.96 -8.58
N VAL A 20 8.62 17.13 -7.37
CA VAL A 20 9.29 17.89 -6.31
C VAL A 20 10.18 17.01 -5.43
N SER A 21 9.94 15.70 -5.43
CA SER A 21 10.76 14.72 -4.70
C SER A 21 10.55 13.31 -5.24
N HIS A 22 11.47 12.43 -4.89
CA HIS A 22 11.31 11.00 -5.16
C HIS A 22 11.96 10.16 -4.06
N SER A 23 11.54 8.92 -3.94
CA SER A 23 12.13 7.94 -3.03
C SER A 23 12.06 6.54 -3.60
N ARG A 24 13.12 5.74 -3.37
CA ARG A 24 13.08 4.31 -3.67
C ARG A 24 12.23 3.59 -2.64
N ILE A 25 11.40 2.67 -3.10
CA ILE A 25 10.56 1.83 -2.27
C ILE A 25 10.80 0.38 -2.66
N THR A 26 11.22 -0.41 -1.68
CA THR A 26 11.27 -1.87 -1.79
C THR A 26 10.27 -2.43 -0.81
N GLN A 27 9.35 -3.29 -1.25
CA GLN A 27 8.37 -3.91 -0.36
C GLN A 27 8.13 -5.36 -0.70
N GLY A 28 7.90 -6.17 0.33
CA GLY A 28 7.55 -7.57 0.23
C GLY A 28 6.43 -7.93 1.20
N TYR A 29 5.84 -9.09 1.02
CA TYR A 29 4.80 -9.63 1.88
C TYR A 29 5.33 -10.86 2.61
N ILE A 30 5.46 -10.80 3.94
CA ILE A 30 5.70 -12.00 4.76
C ILE A 30 4.48 -12.91 4.68
N SER A 31 3.28 -12.32 4.57
CA SER A 31 2.03 -13.02 4.30
C SER A 31 1.12 -12.16 3.43
N SER A 32 0.66 -12.71 2.33
CA SER A 32 -0.33 -12.10 1.43
C SER A 32 -1.67 -12.82 1.46
N ALA A 33 -1.95 -13.59 2.53
CA ALA A 33 -3.19 -14.33 2.69
C ALA A 33 -4.40 -13.39 2.68
N LYS A 34 -5.49 -13.83 2.02
CA LYS A 34 -6.76 -13.08 1.96
C LYS A 34 -7.22 -12.73 3.38
N GLY A 35 -7.51 -11.46 3.63
CA GLY A 35 -7.98 -10.96 4.92
C GLY A 35 -6.87 -10.70 5.95
N ARG A 36 -5.65 -11.16 5.75
CA ARG A 36 -4.51 -10.92 6.66
C ARG A 36 -3.24 -10.74 5.84
N THR A 37 -2.71 -9.51 5.82
CA THR A 37 -1.44 -9.22 5.15
C THR A 37 -0.43 -8.69 6.15
N VAL A 38 0.80 -9.16 6.00
CA VAL A 38 1.97 -8.64 6.72
C VAL A 38 2.95 -8.17 5.67
N ARG A 39 3.15 -6.86 5.58
CA ARG A 39 4.00 -6.20 4.59
C ARG A 39 5.21 -5.57 5.27
N VAL A 40 6.36 -5.80 4.69
CA VAL A 40 7.59 -5.06 5.00
C VAL A 40 7.86 -4.08 3.88
N ARG A 41 8.30 -2.87 4.23
CA ARG A 41 8.63 -1.81 3.28
C ARG A 41 9.89 -1.09 3.74
N ILE A 42 10.79 -0.82 2.80
CA ILE A 42 11.89 0.12 2.95
C ILE A 42 11.59 1.31 2.04
N ARG A 43 11.61 2.51 2.58
CA ARG A 43 11.43 3.76 1.84
C ARG A 43 12.52 4.75 2.23
N GLY A 44 13.47 5.00 1.31
CA GLY A 44 14.65 5.80 1.62
C GLY A 44 15.45 5.15 2.74
N ASP A 45 15.61 5.86 3.84
CA ASP A 45 16.36 5.47 5.03
C ASP A 45 15.49 4.89 6.18
N LYS A 46 14.24 4.52 5.87
CA LYS A 46 13.27 4.03 6.87
C LYS A 46 12.68 2.69 6.48
N GLY A 47 12.53 1.82 7.49
CA GLY A 47 11.80 0.57 7.40
C GLY A 47 10.40 0.69 8.01
N TYR A 48 9.45 -0.09 7.51
CA TYR A 48 8.07 -0.15 8.01
C TYR A 48 7.57 -1.59 8.00
N LEU A 49 6.90 -1.97 9.09
CA LEU A 49 6.13 -3.20 9.19
C LEU A 49 4.66 -2.85 9.29
N THR A 50 3.87 -3.32 8.31
CA THR A 50 2.42 -3.08 8.25
C THR A 50 1.67 -4.40 8.39
N ILE A 51 0.70 -4.44 9.28
CA ILE A 51 -0.21 -5.58 9.45
C ILE A 51 -1.62 -5.11 9.12
N LYS A 52 -2.27 -5.81 8.16
CA LYS A 52 -3.66 -5.56 7.79
C LYS A 52 -4.49 -6.80 8.07
N GLY A 53 -5.67 -6.59 8.64
CA GLY A 53 -6.58 -7.67 9.00
C GLY A 53 -8.05 -7.27 8.86
N PRO A 54 -8.99 -8.20 9.14
CA PRO A 54 -10.40 -7.86 9.22
C PRO A 54 -10.61 -6.86 10.37
N ALA A 55 -11.65 -6.01 10.25
CA ALA A 55 -12.04 -5.13 11.34
C ALA A 55 -12.32 -5.95 12.60
N LEU A 56 -11.72 -5.55 13.72
CA LEU A 56 -12.10 -6.12 15.01
C LEU A 56 -13.54 -5.64 15.31
N GLY A 57 -14.48 -6.57 15.42
CA GLY A 57 -15.83 -6.27 15.89
C GLY A 57 -15.75 -5.60 17.27
N GLY A 58 -16.72 -4.74 17.62
CA GLY A 58 -16.70 -3.91 18.84
C GLY A 58 -16.50 -4.65 20.19
N ASN A 59 -16.40 -5.97 20.20
CA ASN A 59 -16.08 -6.81 21.36
C ASN A 59 -14.79 -7.61 21.20
N GLY A 60 -13.90 -7.26 20.24
CA GLY A 60 -12.62 -7.96 20.06
C GLY A 60 -12.73 -9.39 19.51
N VAL A 61 -13.91 -9.81 19.09
CA VAL A 61 -14.15 -11.17 18.59
C VAL A 61 -14.00 -11.17 17.07
N VAL A 62 -13.04 -11.95 16.57
CA VAL A 62 -12.92 -12.28 15.15
C VAL A 62 -14.12 -13.16 14.77
N PRO A 63 -14.91 -12.83 13.72
CA PRO A 63 -16.01 -13.69 13.30
C PRO A 63 -15.49 -15.10 12.97
N GLU A 64 -16.11 -16.11 13.57
CA GLU A 64 -15.71 -17.55 13.54
C GLU A 64 -15.99 -18.26 12.20
N ASN A 65 -16.00 -17.60 11.07
CA ASN A 65 -16.14 -18.30 9.80
C ASN A 65 -14.83 -18.26 9.00
N GLU A 66 -14.24 -19.44 8.91
CA GLU A 66 -13.07 -19.85 8.12
C GLU A 66 -11.68 -19.79 8.81
N ALA A 67 -11.58 -20.20 10.06
CA ALA A 67 -10.27 -20.42 10.70
C ALA A 67 -10.09 -21.88 11.13
N SER A 68 -9.63 -22.72 10.22
CA SER A 68 -8.90 -23.91 10.64
C SER A 68 -7.47 -23.47 11.02
N GLY A 69 -7.17 -23.39 12.32
CA GLY A 69 -5.81 -23.27 12.83
C GLY A 69 -5.45 -22.05 13.67
N ALA A 70 -6.40 -21.34 14.29
CA ALA A 70 -6.07 -20.25 15.21
C ALA A 70 -5.76 -20.77 16.62
N ILE A 71 -4.56 -20.48 17.13
CA ILE A 71 -4.20 -20.66 18.55
C ILE A 71 -4.81 -19.49 19.33
N PRO A 72 -5.63 -19.71 20.38
CA PRO A 72 -6.15 -18.63 21.20
C PRO A 72 -5.03 -17.98 22.03
N VAL A 73 -4.88 -16.66 21.93
CA VAL A 73 -3.96 -15.87 22.75
C VAL A 73 -4.73 -15.35 23.97
N PRO A 74 -4.27 -15.60 25.21
CA PRO A 74 -4.93 -15.10 26.42
C PRO A 74 -4.93 -13.56 26.46
N ALA A 75 -6.01 -12.96 26.97
CA ALA A 75 -6.25 -11.51 27.01
C ALA A 75 -5.27 -10.70 27.88
N ASP A 76 -4.44 -11.35 28.69
CA ASP A 76 -3.58 -10.69 29.68
C ASP A 76 -2.14 -10.37 29.20
N THR A 77 -1.84 -10.55 27.92
CA THR A 77 -0.47 -10.34 27.40
C THR A 77 -0.28 -9.08 26.54
N MET A 78 -1.21 -8.12 26.61
CA MET A 78 -1.02 -6.84 25.91
C MET A 78 -0.23 -5.87 26.78
N PRO A 79 0.94 -5.38 26.36
CA PRO A 79 1.65 -4.31 27.06
C PRO A 79 0.84 -3.00 26.97
N ALA A 80 0.81 -2.28 28.10
CA ALA A 80 0.13 -0.99 28.21
C ALA A 80 0.67 0.03 27.21
N HIS A 81 -0.23 0.59 26.48
CA HIS A 81 -0.26 1.65 25.49
C HIS A 81 0.87 2.68 25.48
N GLY A 82 1.67 2.67 24.42
CA GLY A 82 2.24 3.88 23.84
C GLY A 82 1.24 4.53 22.86
N PRO A 83 1.35 5.84 22.54
CA PRO A 83 0.39 6.50 21.69
C PRO A 83 0.39 5.90 20.29
N LEU A 84 -0.79 5.39 19.87
CA LEU A 84 -1.06 4.90 18.52
C LEU A 84 -0.82 6.04 17.53
N SER A 85 0.17 5.93 16.70
CA SER A 85 0.36 6.81 15.55
C SER A 85 -0.85 6.66 14.62
N ARG A 86 -1.65 7.74 14.51
CA ARG A 86 -2.86 7.78 13.70
C ARG A 86 -2.52 8.04 12.24
N HIS A 87 -2.16 7.01 11.51
CA HIS A 87 -2.20 7.05 10.04
C HIS A 87 -2.71 5.68 9.55
N SER A 88 -3.99 5.43 9.78
CA SER A 88 -4.66 4.23 9.30
C SER A 88 -5.32 4.55 7.96
N ARG A 89 -4.79 4.00 6.89
CA ARG A 89 -5.36 4.09 5.54
C ARG A 89 -6.10 2.80 5.20
N PRO A 90 -7.39 2.81 4.88
CA PRO A 90 -8.09 1.61 4.47
C PRO A 90 -7.84 1.27 2.99
N ASP A 91 -7.32 0.08 2.70
CA ASP A 91 -7.33 -0.47 1.34
C ASP A 91 -8.74 -0.94 0.98
N ARG A 92 -9.27 -0.42 -0.14
CA ARG A 92 -10.58 -0.79 -0.69
C ARG A 92 -10.52 -2.10 -1.48
N GLU A 93 -10.43 -3.25 -0.82
CA GLU A 93 -10.77 -4.52 -1.48
C GLU A 93 -12.20 -5.05 -1.16
N SER A 94 -12.90 -4.39 -0.25
CA SER A 94 -14.32 -4.63 0.04
C SER A 94 -14.78 -3.55 1.00
N GLY A 95 -16.01 -3.06 0.92
CA GLY A 95 -16.58 -1.99 1.74
C GLY A 95 -16.65 -2.27 3.24
N PHE A 96 -15.64 -2.91 3.81
CA PHE A 96 -15.49 -3.21 5.22
C PHE A 96 -14.29 -2.45 5.77
N THR A 97 -14.48 -1.81 6.91
CA THR A 97 -13.42 -1.22 7.71
C THR A 97 -12.39 -2.31 8.02
N ARG A 98 -11.13 -2.12 7.63
CA ARG A 98 -10.04 -3.06 7.93
C ARG A 98 -9.21 -2.53 9.09
N PHE A 99 -8.71 -3.44 9.91
CA PHE A 99 -7.66 -3.12 10.87
C PHE A 99 -6.36 -2.92 10.11
N GLU A 100 -5.71 -1.79 10.35
CA GLU A 100 -4.36 -1.52 9.89
C GLU A 100 -3.50 -1.02 11.05
N TRP A 101 -2.35 -1.63 11.20
CA TRP A 101 -1.32 -1.24 12.13
C TRP A 101 0.01 -1.15 11.40
N GLU A 102 0.68 -0.01 11.53
CA GLU A 102 1.99 0.21 10.94
C GLU A 102 2.96 0.71 12.01
N LYS A 103 4.18 0.18 11.99
CA LYS A 103 5.28 0.59 12.86
C LYS A 103 6.51 0.88 12.01
N GLU A 104 7.14 2.01 12.29
CA GLU A 104 8.49 2.29 11.79
C GLU A 104 9.48 1.38 12.53
N ILE A 105 10.37 0.75 11.77
CA ILE A 105 11.45 -0.13 12.20
C ILE A 105 12.76 0.33 11.57
N SER A 106 13.89 -0.15 12.01
CA SER A 106 15.16 0.17 11.36
C SER A 106 15.25 -0.46 9.97
N VAL A 107 16.13 0.07 9.12
CA VAL A 107 16.37 -0.50 7.79
C VAL A 107 16.93 -1.90 7.91
N GLU A 108 17.84 -2.15 8.87
CA GLU A 108 18.43 -3.46 9.13
C GLU A 108 17.37 -4.50 9.53
N GLU A 109 16.41 -4.12 10.39
CA GLU A 109 15.27 -4.98 10.72
C GLU A 109 14.39 -5.25 9.50
N ALA A 110 14.13 -4.23 8.69
CA ALA A 110 13.33 -4.36 7.49
C ALA A 110 14.02 -5.27 6.44
N GLU A 111 15.35 -5.17 6.26
CA GLU A 111 16.12 -6.06 5.39
C GLU A 111 16.09 -7.51 5.87
N ALA A 112 16.25 -7.74 7.18
CA ALA A 112 16.15 -9.06 7.76
C ALA A 112 14.74 -9.67 7.56
N LEU A 113 13.68 -8.88 7.73
CA LEU A 113 12.32 -9.30 7.49
C LEU A 113 12.00 -9.49 6.00
N MET A 114 12.63 -8.71 5.11
CA MET A 114 12.47 -8.85 3.66
C MET A 114 12.95 -10.23 3.17
N ALA A 115 13.97 -10.80 3.81
CA ALA A 115 14.44 -12.16 3.51
C ALA A 115 13.42 -13.26 3.82
N LEU A 116 12.40 -12.96 4.64
CA LEU A 116 11.31 -13.88 5.01
C LEU A 116 10.05 -13.69 4.13
N CYS A 117 10.07 -12.73 3.21
CA CYS A 117 8.93 -12.45 2.36
C CYS A 117 8.67 -13.57 1.34
N GLU A 118 7.40 -13.71 0.99
CA GLU A 118 6.96 -14.51 -0.16
C GLU A 118 7.70 -14.02 -1.42
N PRO A 119 7.89 -14.87 -2.44
CA PRO A 119 8.47 -14.46 -3.72
C PRO A 119 7.71 -13.29 -4.35
N GLY A 120 8.43 -12.42 -5.05
CA GLY A 120 7.84 -11.29 -5.75
C GLY A 120 7.91 -9.97 -4.98
N VAL A 121 9.10 -9.58 -4.58
CA VAL A 121 9.35 -8.27 -4.00
C VAL A 121 9.06 -7.18 -5.05
N ILE A 122 8.33 -6.15 -4.65
CA ILE A 122 8.07 -4.95 -5.44
C ILE A 122 9.21 -3.97 -5.21
N ASP A 123 9.79 -3.52 -6.28
CA ASP A 123 10.81 -2.50 -6.29
C ASP A 123 10.36 -1.36 -7.22
N LYS A 124 10.31 -0.13 -6.71
CA LYS A 124 9.83 1.03 -7.45
C LYS A 124 10.45 2.32 -6.96
N THR A 125 10.48 3.32 -7.82
CA THR A 125 10.73 4.71 -7.44
C THR A 125 9.41 5.45 -7.43
N ARG A 126 9.04 6.03 -6.28
CA ARG A 126 7.87 6.89 -6.15
C ARG A 126 8.28 8.34 -6.30
N TRP A 127 7.67 9.01 -7.23
CA TRP A 127 7.83 10.42 -7.53
C TRP A 127 6.61 11.17 -7.02
N LEU A 128 6.80 12.31 -6.35
CA LEU A 128 5.71 13.19 -5.93
C LEU A 128 5.60 14.35 -6.89
N VAL A 129 4.48 14.44 -7.60
CA VAL A 129 4.20 15.49 -8.58
C VAL A 129 2.99 16.28 -8.08
N PRO A 130 3.14 17.58 -7.75
CA PRO A 130 2.01 18.41 -7.35
C PRO A 130 0.95 18.43 -8.46
N ALA A 131 -0.31 18.25 -8.10
CA ALA A 131 -1.42 18.54 -8.99
C ALA A 131 -1.57 20.05 -9.15
N GLY A 132 -1.95 20.53 -10.32
CA GLY A 132 -2.05 21.96 -10.61
C GLY A 132 -3.03 22.74 -9.73
N ASP A 133 -3.88 22.06 -8.98
CA ASP A 133 -4.88 22.61 -8.07
C ASP A 133 -4.31 23.09 -6.70
N GLY A 134 -3.03 22.81 -6.41
CA GLY A 134 -2.38 23.17 -5.15
C GLY A 134 -2.88 22.41 -3.92
N VAL A 135 -3.70 21.39 -4.09
CA VAL A 135 -4.33 20.60 -3.04
C VAL A 135 -3.85 19.14 -3.08
N HIS A 136 -3.86 18.55 -4.27
CA HIS A 136 -3.53 17.16 -4.47
C HIS A 136 -2.08 16.97 -4.91
N THR A 137 -1.59 15.77 -4.71
CA THR A 137 -0.28 15.32 -5.17
C THR A 137 -0.45 13.98 -5.88
N TRP A 138 0.11 13.87 -7.06
CA TRP A 138 0.24 12.62 -7.76
C TRP A 138 1.41 11.84 -7.18
N GLU A 139 1.16 10.61 -6.80
CA GLU A 139 2.17 9.63 -6.47
C GLU A 139 2.44 8.78 -7.71
N VAL A 140 3.56 9.03 -8.39
CA VAL A 140 3.91 8.32 -9.62
C VAL A 140 4.95 7.25 -9.31
N ASP A 141 4.54 6.01 -9.47
CA ASP A 141 5.35 4.82 -9.22
C ASP A 141 5.97 4.31 -10.54
N GLU A 142 7.27 4.42 -10.64
CA GLU A 142 8.07 3.81 -11.70
C GLU A 142 8.62 2.48 -11.17
N PHE A 143 8.13 1.38 -11.73
CA PHE A 143 8.48 0.05 -11.26
C PHE A 143 9.78 -0.46 -11.89
N HIS A 144 10.45 -1.34 -11.17
CA HIS A 144 11.74 -1.93 -11.56
C HIS A 144 11.72 -3.45 -11.46
N GLY A 145 12.79 -4.08 -11.94
CA GLY A 145 12.98 -5.53 -11.86
C GLY A 145 11.90 -6.30 -12.62
N ASP A 146 11.16 -7.14 -11.92
CA ASP A 146 10.12 -7.98 -12.52
C ASP A 146 8.94 -7.20 -13.10
N ASN A 147 8.76 -5.95 -12.65
CA ASN A 147 7.71 -5.04 -13.11
C ASN A 147 8.26 -3.87 -13.94
N GLU A 148 9.49 -3.99 -14.45
CA GLU A 148 10.14 -2.96 -15.29
C GLU A 148 9.27 -2.59 -16.49
N GLY A 149 9.20 -1.28 -16.77
CA GLY A 149 8.37 -0.72 -17.84
C GLY A 149 6.96 -0.32 -17.42
N LEU A 150 6.50 -0.74 -16.24
CA LEU A 150 5.24 -0.24 -15.69
C LEU A 150 5.47 1.09 -14.98
N VAL A 151 4.68 2.10 -15.34
CA VAL A 151 4.62 3.39 -14.64
C VAL A 151 3.16 3.72 -14.37
N MET A 152 2.83 3.94 -13.09
CA MET A 152 1.47 4.24 -12.64
C MET A 152 1.45 5.52 -11.82
N ALA A 153 0.37 6.26 -11.93
CA ALA A 153 0.09 7.43 -11.11
C ALA A 153 -1.14 7.17 -10.23
N GLU A 154 -1.04 7.53 -8.97
CA GLU A 154 -2.10 7.43 -7.97
C GLU A 154 -2.40 8.84 -7.45
N ILE A 155 -3.69 9.13 -7.23
CA ILE A 155 -4.15 10.36 -6.58
C ILE A 155 -5.16 10.00 -5.51
N GLU A 156 -4.96 10.55 -4.30
CA GLU A 156 -5.92 10.42 -3.20
C GLU A 156 -6.92 11.55 -3.23
N LEU A 157 -8.20 11.21 -3.15
CA LEU A 157 -9.34 12.14 -3.14
C LEU A 157 -10.01 12.15 -1.78
N ARG A 158 -10.58 13.28 -1.39
CA ARG A 158 -11.30 13.44 -0.11
C ARG A 158 -12.71 12.90 -0.15
N SER A 159 -13.32 12.87 -1.35
CA SER A 159 -14.66 12.34 -1.61
C SER A 159 -14.75 11.79 -3.03
N GLU A 160 -15.84 11.09 -3.36
CA GLU A 160 -16.09 10.61 -4.72
C GLU A 160 -16.32 11.75 -5.72
N ASP A 161 -16.80 12.89 -5.21
CA ASP A 161 -17.06 14.10 -6.00
C ASP A 161 -15.87 15.09 -6.00
N ASP A 162 -14.73 14.71 -5.42
CA ASP A 162 -13.56 15.57 -5.39
C ASP A 162 -12.97 15.69 -6.80
N GLU A 163 -12.93 16.92 -7.30
CA GLU A 163 -12.44 17.22 -8.64
C GLU A 163 -10.91 17.38 -8.64
N PHE A 164 -10.27 16.87 -9.65
CA PHE A 164 -8.83 17.05 -9.89
C PHE A 164 -8.55 17.25 -11.37
N GLU A 165 -7.52 18.01 -11.67
CA GLU A 165 -7.07 18.20 -13.04
C GLU A 165 -6.28 16.97 -13.51
N LYS A 166 -6.66 16.43 -14.70
CA LYS A 166 -5.91 15.36 -15.36
C LYS A 166 -4.78 15.97 -16.20
N PRO A 167 -3.53 15.87 -15.78
CA PRO A 167 -2.42 16.37 -16.58
C PRO A 167 -2.23 15.55 -17.87
N SER A 168 -1.64 16.17 -18.88
CA SER A 168 -1.48 15.57 -20.23
C SER A 168 -0.56 14.34 -20.28
N TRP A 169 0.21 14.11 -19.23
CA TRP A 169 1.08 12.93 -19.11
C TRP A 169 0.37 11.67 -18.58
N LEU A 170 -0.88 11.80 -18.08
CA LEU A 170 -1.69 10.64 -17.71
C LEU A 170 -2.18 9.88 -18.95
N GLY A 171 -2.20 8.57 -18.81
CA GLY A 171 -2.78 7.63 -19.75
C GLY A 171 -4.15 7.11 -19.31
N GLU A 172 -4.39 5.84 -19.60
CA GLU A 172 -5.62 5.13 -19.27
C GLU A 172 -5.84 5.03 -17.76
N GLU A 173 -7.08 5.20 -17.34
CA GLU A 173 -7.48 4.96 -15.96
C GLU A 173 -7.66 3.46 -15.70
N VAL A 174 -7.00 2.98 -14.66
CA VAL A 174 -6.98 1.57 -14.25
C VAL A 174 -7.48 1.36 -12.82
N THR A 175 -8.26 2.33 -12.32
CA THR A 175 -8.89 2.26 -10.99
C THR A 175 -9.75 1.00 -10.88
N GLY A 176 -9.51 0.20 -9.82
CA GLY A 176 -10.25 -1.04 -9.59
C GLY A 176 -9.76 -2.25 -10.39
N ASP A 177 -8.85 -2.09 -11.34
CA ASP A 177 -8.23 -3.23 -12.01
C ASP A 177 -7.19 -3.87 -11.09
N ARG A 178 -7.51 -5.06 -10.62
CA ARG A 178 -6.71 -5.79 -9.61
C ARG A 178 -5.31 -6.15 -10.10
N ARG A 179 -5.08 -6.23 -11.41
CA ARG A 179 -3.75 -6.52 -11.97
C ARG A 179 -2.70 -5.52 -11.49
N TYR A 180 -3.11 -4.25 -11.31
CA TYR A 180 -2.24 -3.15 -10.91
C TYR A 180 -2.05 -3.00 -9.39
N TYR A 181 -2.61 -3.90 -8.57
CA TYR A 181 -2.34 -3.88 -7.14
C TYR A 181 -0.95 -4.46 -6.84
N ASN A 182 -0.21 -3.84 -5.93
CA ASN A 182 1.13 -4.31 -5.55
C ASN A 182 1.13 -5.80 -5.13
N SER A 183 0.07 -6.28 -4.46
CA SER A 183 -0.09 -7.68 -4.06
C SER A 183 -0.30 -8.63 -5.25
N MET A 184 -0.81 -8.12 -6.37
CA MET A 184 -0.95 -8.91 -7.59
C MET A 184 0.31 -8.83 -8.45
N LEU A 185 0.93 -7.65 -8.55
CA LEU A 185 2.20 -7.44 -9.24
C LEU A 185 3.34 -8.26 -8.62
N SER A 186 3.31 -8.53 -7.29
CA SER A 186 4.27 -9.43 -6.66
C SER A 186 4.08 -10.89 -7.04
N LYS A 187 2.85 -11.32 -7.38
CA LYS A 187 2.53 -12.72 -7.74
C LYS A 187 2.56 -12.96 -9.24
N TYR A 188 2.13 -11.99 -10.00
CA TYR A 188 2.06 -12.03 -11.46
C TYR A 188 2.63 -10.73 -12.02
N PRO A 189 3.97 -10.65 -12.12
CA PRO A 189 4.65 -9.42 -12.52
C PRO A 189 4.32 -8.99 -13.94
N TYR A 190 4.46 -7.68 -14.17
CA TYR A 190 4.15 -7.00 -15.44
C TYR A 190 4.87 -7.62 -16.65
N ARG A 191 6.10 -8.08 -16.49
CA ARG A 191 6.84 -8.78 -17.55
C ARG A 191 6.16 -10.05 -18.09
N ASN A 192 5.18 -10.58 -17.37
CA ASN A 192 4.45 -11.80 -17.74
C ASN A 192 3.07 -11.53 -18.39
N TRP A 193 2.76 -10.28 -18.69
CA TRP A 193 1.48 -9.86 -19.26
C TRP A 193 1.44 -9.99 -20.77
#